data_a27d331a34e0c840067f353c7d2024f6
#
_entry.id   a27d331a34e0c840067f353c7d2024f6
#
_cell.length_a   1.000
_cell.length_b   1.000
_cell.length_c   1.000
_cell.angle_alpha   90.00
_cell.angle_beta   90.00
_cell.angle_gamma   90.00
#
_symmetry.space_group_name_H-M   'P 1'
#
loop_
_entity.id
_entity.type
_entity.pdbx_description
1 polymer ?
#
loop_
_entity_poly.entity_id
_entity_poly.type
_entity_poly.pdbx_seq_one_letter_code
_entity_poly.pdbx_strand_id
1 'polypeptide(L)'
;TDGSGREHRFIMPSYVGSVRTMVVAAYEGAYGKADKATPVRKPLMVLTTLPRVLGPEEILRLPVTLFSMDKSIKTVNVTIKVTGPVSLTETTRTVTMDRENMTTDFGLRVKSETGMAHIEVMAVSGNFKATEKVDIEIRNPNPPVTRITEVLLEAGKSWNGVVAKVGVPGTNVAT
;
A
#
# COMPACT_ATOMS: atom_id res chain seq x y z
N THR A 1 -26.43 -38.73 -10.18
CA THR A 1 -26.60 -37.44 -9.49
C THR A 1 -28.01 -37.41 -8.90
N ASP A 2 -28.13 -37.16 -7.62
CA ASP A 2 -29.37 -37.06 -6.86
C ASP A 2 -30.16 -35.77 -7.13
N GLY A 3 -29.68 -34.91 -8.04
CA GLY A 3 -30.26 -33.60 -8.34
C GLY A 3 -30.07 -32.55 -7.25
N SER A 4 -29.25 -32.82 -6.21
CA SER A 4 -29.00 -31.88 -5.13
C SER A 4 -28.04 -30.78 -5.58
N GLY A 5 -28.34 -29.52 -5.22
CA GLY A 5 -27.46 -28.39 -5.41
C GLY A 5 -26.51 -28.25 -4.22
N ARG A 6 -25.25 -27.85 -4.49
CA ARG A 6 -24.31 -27.45 -3.44
C ARG A 6 -23.97 -25.95 -3.60
N GLU A 7 -24.02 -25.23 -2.47
CA GLU A 7 -23.61 -23.82 -2.40
C GLU A 7 -22.17 -23.72 -1.92
N HIS A 8 -21.36 -22.94 -2.63
CA HIS A 8 -20.00 -22.61 -2.23
C HIS A 8 -19.88 -21.11 -2.03
N ARG A 9 -19.37 -20.68 -0.88
CA ARG A 9 -19.16 -19.28 -0.52
C ARG A 9 -17.69 -18.94 -0.52
N PHE A 10 -17.33 -17.87 -1.22
CA PHE A 10 -15.99 -17.34 -1.27
C PHE A 10 -16.01 -15.90 -0.79
N ILE A 11 -15.07 -15.57 0.10
CA ILE A 11 -14.86 -14.18 0.53
C ILE A 11 -13.86 -13.54 -0.44
N MET A 12 -14.31 -12.50 -1.13
CA MET A 12 -13.47 -11.74 -2.05
C MET A 12 -12.76 -10.61 -1.27
N PRO A 13 -11.43 -10.46 -1.42
CA PRO A 13 -10.73 -9.26 -0.95
C PRO A 13 -11.21 -8.01 -1.70
N SER A 14 -10.71 -6.84 -1.34
CA SER A 14 -11.01 -5.60 -2.07
C SER A 14 -10.52 -5.73 -3.51
N TYR A 15 -11.46 -5.93 -4.42
CA TYR A 15 -11.21 -6.14 -5.84
C TYR A 15 -12.28 -5.42 -6.67
N VAL A 16 -11.84 -4.83 -7.76
CA VAL A 16 -12.69 -4.17 -8.76
C VAL A 16 -12.48 -4.87 -10.09
N GLY A 17 -13.55 -5.40 -10.67
CA GLY A 17 -13.43 -6.08 -11.94
C GLY A 17 -14.53 -7.13 -12.16
N SER A 18 -14.16 -8.26 -12.71
CA SER A 18 -15.04 -9.40 -12.96
C SER A 18 -14.38 -10.69 -12.51
N VAL A 19 -15.10 -11.49 -11.77
CA VAL A 19 -14.67 -12.84 -11.36
C VAL A 19 -15.33 -13.83 -12.28
N ARG A 20 -14.54 -14.67 -12.93
CA ARG A 20 -15.01 -15.78 -13.74
C ARG A 20 -14.98 -17.06 -12.91
N THR A 21 -16.17 -17.56 -12.55
CA THR A 21 -16.31 -18.86 -11.94
C THR A 21 -16.34 -19.92 -13.01
N MET A 22 -15.50 -20.94 -12.89
CA MET A 22 -15.42 -22.06 -13.82
C MET A 22 -15.70 -23.35 -13.03
N VAL A 23 -16.56 -24.19 -13.56
CA VAL A 23 -16.87 -25.51 -13.02
C VAL A 23 -16.63 -26.58 -14.08
N VAL A 24 -15.93 -27.61 -13.70
CA VAL A 24 -15.71 -28.80 -14.52
C VAL A 24 -16.22 -30.00 -13.75
N ALA A 25 -17.03 -30.81 -14.37
CA ALA A 25 -17.55 -32.06 -13.82
C ALA A 25 -17.23 -33.23 -14.75
N ALA A 26 -16.92 -34.37 -14.17
CA ALA A 26 -16.69 -35.61 -14.89
C ALA A 26 -17.37 -36.78 -14.16
N TYR A 27 -18.04 -37.67 -14.90
CA TYR A 27 -18.64 -38.87 -14.38
C TYR A 27 -18.70 -39.93 -15.49
N GLU A 28 -18.20 -41.14 -15.23
CA GLU A 28 -18.24 -42.31 -16.14
C GLU A 28 -17.90 -41.99 -17.61
N GLY A 29 -16.87 -41.20 -17.85
CA GLY A 29 -16.43 -40.81 -19.23
C GLY A 29 -17.21 -39.64 -19.82
N ALA A 30 -18.22 -39.11 -19.17
CA ALA A 30 -18.89 -37.88 -19.55
C ALA A 30 -18.23 -36.66 -18.87
N TYR A 31 -18.04 -35.56 -19.61
CA TYR A 31 -17.45 -34.33 -19.12
C TYR A 31 -18.41 -33.17 -19.36
N GLY A 32 -18.56 -32.33 -18.33
CA GLY A 32 -19.31 -31.08 -18.42
C GLY A 32 -18.47 -29.90 -17.95
N LYS A 33 -18.66 -28.74 -18.56
CA LYS A 33 -18.08 -27.47 -18.12
C LYS A 33 -19.12 -26.39 -18.15
N ALA A 34 -19.02 -25.48 -17.19
CA ALA A 34 -19.79 -24.23 -17.19
C ALA A 34 -18.90 -23.12 -16.66
N ASP A 35 -19.11 -21.91 -17.16
CA ASP A 35 -18.46 -20.74 -16.62
C ASP A 35 -19.41 -19.54 -16.60
N LYS A 36 -19.18 -18.64 -15.65
CA LYS A 36 -19.95 -17.40 -15.49
C LYS A 36 -19.02 -16.30 -15.03
N ALA A 37 -19.02 -15.19 -15.75
CA ALA A 37 -18.40 -13.94 -15.32
C ALA A 37 -19.38 -13.14 -14.46
N THR A 38 -18.98 -12.79 -13.24
CA THR A 38 -19.76 -11.98 -12.30
C THR A 38 -19.00 -10.68 -12.02
N PRO A 39 -19.57 -9.51 -12.33
CA PRO A 39 -18.93 -8.25 -12.02
C PRO A 39 -18.88 -8.03 -10.50
N VAL A 40 -17.69 -7.63 -10.00
CA VAL A 40 -17.48 -7.24 -8.61
C VAL A 40 -17.33 -5.74 -8.57
N ARG A 41 -18.36 -5.05 -8.10
CA ARG A 41 -18.43 -3.59 -8.07
C ARG A 41 -19.10 -3.13 -6.77
N LYS A 42 -18.60 -2.02 -6.22
CA LYS A 42 -19.24 -1.28 -5.13
C LYS A 42 -19.60 0.13 -5.64
N PRO A 43 -20.62 0.77 -5.06
CA PRO A 43 -21.00 2.14 -5.48
C PRO A 43 -19.85 3.14 -5.37
N LEU A 44 -19.03 3.04 -4.33
CA LEU A 44 -17.81 3.83 -4.13
C LEU A 44 -16.66 2.87 -3.80
N MET A 45 -15.51 3.08 -4.43
CA MET A 45 -14.28 2.34 -4.17
C MET A 45 -13.09 3.28 -4.19
N VAL A 46 -12.05 2.91 -3.47
CA VAL A 46 -10.78 3.63 -3.38
C VAL A 46 -9.64 2.65 -3.62
N LEU A 47 -8.65 3.09 -4.38
CA LEU A 47 -7.43 2.34 -4.66
C LEU A 47 -6.24 3.28 -4.52
N THR A 48 -5.23 2.84 -3.80
CA THR A 48 -3.94 3.52 -3.66
C THR A 48 -2.86 2.76 -4.41
N THR A 49 -1.94 3.47 -5.02
CA THR A 49 -0.80 2.86 -5.70
C THR A 49 0.48 3.31 -5.04
N LEU A 50 1.22 2.36 -4.48
CA LEU A 50 2.50 2.58 -3.84
C LEU A 50 3.54 1.58 -4.34
N PRO A 51 4.83 1.95 -4.31
CA PRO A 51 5.93 1.00 -4.47
C PRO A 51 5.85 -0.09 -3.38
N ARG A 52 6.44 -1.24 -3.63
CA ARG A 52 6.48 -2.34 -2.64
C ARG A 52 7.33 -2.03 -1.41
N VAL A 53 8.28 -1.12 -1.55
CA VAL A 53 9.26 -0.72 -0.54
C VAL A 53 9.57 0.75 -0.74
N LEU A 54 9.83 1.47 0.34
CA LEU A 54 10.32 2.85 0.33
C LEU A 54 11.67 2.92 1.04
N GLY A 55 12.49 3.88 0.62
CA GLY A 55 13.74 4.24 1.31
C GLY A 55 13.49 5.32 2.36
N PRO A 56 14.35 5.41 3.41
CA PRO A 56 14.35 6.53 4.33
C PRO A 56 14.55 7.86 3.58
N GLU A 57 13.90 8.93 4.10
CA GLU A 57 13.98 10.30 3.58
C GLU A 57 13.38 10.51 2.18
N GLU A 58 12.74 9.51 1.59
CA GLU A 58 12.04 9.68 0.32
C GLU A 58 10.83 10.62 0.45
N ILE A 59 10.62 11.38 -0.60
CA ILE A 59 9.45 12.24 -0.78
C ILE A 59 8.75 11.76 -2.06
N LEU A 60 7.50 11.35 -1.92
CA LEU A 60 6.73 10.84 -3.05
C LEU A 60 5.29 11.36 -3.03
N ARG A 61 4.62 11.18 -4.14
CA ARG A 61 3.18 11.37 -4.24
C ARG A 61 2.48 10.04 -4.01
N LEU A 62 1.45 10.06 -3.19
CA LEU A 62 0.54 8.95 -2.95
C LEU A 62 -0.70 9.17 -3.84
N PRO A 63 -0.79 8.52 -5.00
CA PRO A 63 -1.98 8.62 -5.83
C PRO A 63 -3.11 7.79 -5.22
N VAL A 64 -4.26 8.42 -5.09
CA VAL A 64 -5.50 7.83 -4.61
C VAL A 64 -6.52 7.91 -5.74
N THR A 65 -6.90 6.77 -6.28
CA THR A 65 -7.91 6.66 -7.34
C THR A 65 -9.25 6.28 -6.72
N LEU A 66 -10.24 7.11 -6.99
CA LEU A 66 -11.63 6.92 -6.59
C LEU A 66 -12.41 6.37 -7.77
N PHE A 67 -13.26 5.37 -7.52
CA PHE A 67 -14.18 4.83 -8.52
C PHE A 67 -15.61 5.00 -8.00
N SER A 68 -16.44 5.68 -8.79
CA SER A 68 -17.85 5.87 -8.51
C SER A 68 -18.69 5.18 -9.59
N MET A 69 -19.42 4.14 -9.18
CA MET A 69 -20.38 3.45 -10.06
C MET A 69 -21.79 3.99 -9.90
N ASP A 70 -22.03 4.82 -8.90
CA ASP A 70 -23.31 5.45 -8.64
C ASP A 70 -23.26 6.92 -9.05
N LYS A 71 -24.14 7.32 -9.97
CA LYS A 71 -24.24 8.68 -10.50
C LYS A 71 -24.67 9.73 -9.45
N SER A 72 -25.21 9.29 -8.31
CA SER A 72 -25.55 10.19 -7.18
C SER A 72 -24.31 10.70 -6.44
N ILE A 73 -23.17 10.02 -6.56
CA ILE A 73 -21.91 10.42 -5.94
C ILE A 73 -21.29 11.55 -6.77
N LYS A 74 -21.41 12.78 -6.29
CA LYS A 74 -20.86 13.98 -6.93
C LYS A 74 -19.57 14.44 -6.26
N THR A 75 -19.46 14.22 -4.96
CA THR A 75 -18.33 14.71 -4.16
C THR A 75 -17.92 13.62 -3.18
N VAL A 76 -16.63 13.39 -3.07
CA VAL A 76 -16.04 12.38 -2.17
C VAL A 76 -15.04 13.06 -1.26
N ASN A 77 -15.18 12.88 0.05
CA ASN A 77 -14.21 13.30 1.04
C ASN A 77 -13.22 12.15 1.27
N VAL A 78 -11.97 12.40 0.95
CA VAL A 78 -10.87 11.46 1.16
C VAL A 78 -10.13 11.85 2.42
N THR A 79 -9.95 10.91 3.34
CA THR A 79 -9.15 11.09 4.56
C THR A 79 -8.11 9.99 4.62
N ILE A 80 -6.85 10.36 4.90
CA ILE A 80 -5.74 9.43 4.99
C ILE A 80 -5.17 9.48 6.41
N LYS A 81 -4.98 8.32 7.00
CA LYS A 81 -4.27 8.14 8.26
C LYS A 81 -3.00 7.33 8.00
N VAL A 82 -1.92 7.73 8.62
CA VAL A 82 -0.64 7.02 8.53
C VAL A 82 -0.07 6.77 9.92
N THR A 83 0.60 5.65 10.08
CA THR A 83 1.40 5.32 11.27
C THR A 83 2.73 4.73 10.84
N GLY A 84 3.71 4.73 11.76
CA GLY A 84 5.08 4.33 11.44
C GLY A 84 5.95 5.50 10.95
N PRO A 85 7.08 5.22 10.29
CA PRO A 85 8.06 6.24 9.90
C PRO A 85 7.68 7.02 8.65
N VAL A 86 6.42 7.45 8.54
CA VAL A 86 5.90 8.28 7.45
C VAL A 86 5.08 9.45 7.97
N SER A 87 4.93 10.47 7.16
CA SER A 87 4.07 11.62 7.41
C SER A 87 3.43 12.11 6.12
N LEU A 88 2.28 12.76 6.23
CA LEU A 88 1.56 13.36 5.12
C LEU A 88 1.67 14.88 5.18
N THR A 89 1.69 15.54 4.03
CA THR A 89 1.58 17.00 3.95
C THR A 89 0.14 17.47 4.14
N GLU A 90 -0.81 16.63 3.74
CA GLU A 90 -2.25 16.87 3.83
C GLU A 90 -2.94 15.55 4.13
N THR A 91 -3.91 15.55 5.03
CA THR A 91 -4.60 14.33 5.49
C THR A 91 -6.01 14.20 4.95
N THR A 92 -6.60 15.27 4.41
CA THR A 92 -8.00 15.28 3.96
C THR A 92 -8.15 16.13 2.72
N ARG A 93 -8.89 15.63 1.74
CA ARG A 93 -9.23 16.37 0.52
C ARG A 93 -10.62 16.01 0.01
N THR A 94 -11.35 17.01 -0.47
CA THR A 94 -12.61 16.84 -1.16
C THR A 94 -12.37 16.76 -2.67
N VAL A 95 -12.87 15.71 -3.30
CA VAL A 95 -12.74 15.46 -4.73
C VAL A 95 -14.11 15.47 -5.38
N THR A 96 -14.27 16.28 -6.45
CA THR A 96 -15.46 16.27 -7.29
C THR A 96 -15.35 15.14 -8.31
N MET A 97 -16.42 14.35 -8.43
CA MET A 97 -16.49 13.21 -9.35
C MET A 97 -17.13 13.67 -10.66
N ASP A 98 -16.32 14.12 -11.62
CA ASP A 98 -16.79 14.52 -12.97
C ASP A 98 -16.93 13.32 -13.91
N ARG A 99 -16.33 12.19 -13.55
CA ARG A 99 -16.35 10.92 -14.29
C ARG A 99 -16.30 9.74 -13.31
N GLU A 100 -16.46 8.54 -13.83
CA GLU A 100 -16.50 7.30 -13.01
C GLU A 100 -15.22 7.05 -12.23
N ASN A 101 -14.07 7.58 -12.67
CA ASN A 101 -12.78 7.46 -11.97
C ASN A 101 -12.10 8.82 -11.89
N MET A 102 -11.60 9.17 -10.71
CA MET A 102 -10.83 10.38 -10.43
C MET A 102 -9.62 10.01 -9.58
N THR A 103 -8.47 10.56 -9.92
CA THR A 103 -7.23 10.38 -9.14
C THR A 103 -6.83 11.70 -8.51
N THR A 104 -6.45 11.65 -7.25
CA THR A 104 -5.88 12.78 -6.51
C THR A 104 -4.60 12.33 -5.81
N ASP A 105 -3.62 13.23 -5.68
CA ASP A 105 -2.32 12.94 -5.10
C ASP A 105 -2.17 13.58 -3.73
N PHE A 106 -1.60 12.84 -2.78
CA PHE A 106 -1.20 13.36 -1.48
C PHE A 106 0.32 13.30 -1.35
N GLY A 107 0.91 14.31 -0.73
CA GLY A 107 2.34 14.30 -0.45
C GLY A 107 2.66 13.37 0.71
N LEU A 108 3.47 12.35 0.48
CA LEU A 108 3.98 11.42 1.49
C LEU A 108 5.48 11.64 1.66
N ARG A 109 5.91 11.78 2.91
CA ARG A 109 7.31 11.89 3.29
C ARG A 109 7.69 10.74 4.22
N VAL A 110 8.76 10.06 3.89
CA VAL A 110 9.38 9.04 4.73
C VAL A 110 10.36 9.71 5.69
N LYS A 111 10.34 9.32 6.96
CA LYS A 111 11.32 9.76 7.96
C LYS A 111 12.65 9.06 7.75
N SER A 112 13.69 9.47 8.49
CA SER A 112 15.02 8.85 8.46
C SER A 112 15.11 7.48 9.18
N GLU A 113 13.97 6.86 9.47
CA GLU A 113 13.87 5.60 10.22
C GLU A 113 13.41 4.48 9.28
N THR A 114 13.86 3.25 9.57
CA THR A 114 13.37 2.02 8.91
C THR A 114 12.23 1.40 9.72
N GLY A 115 11.38 0.61 9.09
CA GLY A 115 10.26 -0.07 9.76
C GLY A 115 9.04 -0.25 8.88
N MET A 116 7.93 -0.61 9.50
CA MET A 116 6.65 -0.75 8.82
C MET A 116 5.84 0.54 8.92
N ALA A 117 5.33 0.99 7.79
CA ALA A 117 4.33 2.06 7.72
C ALA A 117 2.98 1.48 7.34
N HIS A 118 1.92 1.95 8.00
CA HIS A 118 0.54 1.58 7.73
C HIS A 118 -0.19 2.81 7.23
N ILE A 119 -0.82 2.68 6.09
CA ILE A 119 -1.57 3.75 5.42
C ILE A 119 -3.03 3.30 5.31
N GLU A 120 -3.94 4.03 5.90
CA GLU A 120 -5.37 3.81 5.79
C GLU A 120 -6.01 4.97 5.04
N VAL A 121 -6.61 4.68 3.89
CA VAL A 121 -7.34 5.65 3.07
C VAL A 121 -8.82 5.37 3.20
N MET A 122 -9.57 6.41 3.57
CA MET A 122 -11.02 6.37 3.70
C MET A 122 -11.64 7.39 2.76
N ALA A 123 -12.58 6.94 1.95
CA ALA A 123 -13.37 7.75 1.04
C ALA A 123 -14.84 7.71 1.47
N VAL A 124 -15.47 8.87 1.63
CA VAL A 124 -16.87 8.99 2.10
C VAL A 124 -17.64 9.94 1.19
N SER A 125 -18.84 9.53 0.78
CA SER A 125 -19.80 10.36 0.06
C SER A 125 -21.22 10.01 0.51
N GLY A 126 -21.86 10.87 1.29
CA GLY A 126 -23.16 10.58 1.89
C GLY A 126 -23.12 9.28 2.71
N ASN A 127 -23.94 8.31 2.32
CA ASN A 127 -24.00 6.99 2.97
C ASN A 127 -22.97 5.99 2.42
N PHE A 128 -22.22 6.35 1.38
CA PHE A 128 -21.23 5.47 0.78
C PHE A 128 -19.87 5.65 1.46
N LYS A 129 -19.24 4.55 1.81
CA LYS A 129 -17.92 4.51 2.41
C LYS A 129 -17.07 3.43 1.75
N ALA A 130 -15.85 3.79 1.41
CA ALA A 130 -14.80 2.87 0.98
C ALA A 130 -13.55 3.06 1.85
N THR A 131 -12.85 1.98 2.13
CA THR A 131 -11.61 2.02 2.91
C THR A 131 -10.61 1.07 2.28
N GLU A 132 -9.37 1.50 2.21
CA GLU A 132 -8.23 0.69 1.80
C GLU A 132 -7.12 0.83 2.84
N LYS A 133 -6.43 -0.27 3.10
CA LYS A 133 -5.29 -0.34 4.01
C LYS A 133 -4.10 -0.91 3.25
N VAL A 134 -2.98 -0.23 3.35
CA VAL A 134 -1.72 -0.63 2.73
C VAL A 134 -0.62 -0.61 3.77
N ASP A 135 0.09 -1.72 3.87
CA ASP A 135 1.28 -1.85 4.68
C ASP A 135 2.49 -1.80 3.77
N ILE A 136 3.48 -0.97 4.11
CA ILE A 136 4.67 -0.78 3.32
C ILE A 136 5.92 -0.82 4.19
N GLU A 137 6.91 -1.57 3.74
CA GLU A 137 8.19 -1.65 4.41
C GLU A 137 9.08 -0.47 4.01
N ILE A 138 9.67 0.18 5.01
CA ILE A 138 10.69 1.20 4.83
C ILE A 138 12.03 0.57 5.22
N ARG A 139 12.89 0.39 4.24
CA ARG A 139 14.19 -0.23 4.41
C ARG A 139 15.27 0.53 3.66
N ASN A 140 16.51 0.41 4.11
CA ASN A 140 17.62 0.98 3.38
C ASN A 140 17.88 0.17 2.09
N PRO A 141 17.73 0.76 0.89
CA PRO A 141 17.95 0.08 -0.37
C PRO A 141 19.45 -0.10 -0.71
N ASN A 142 20.33 0.64 -0.03
CA ASN A 142 21.75 0.66 -0.33
C ASN A 142 22.48 -0.48 0.42
N PRO A 143 23.52 -1.08 -0.20
CA PRO A 143 24.35 -2.04 0.48
C PRO A 143 25.10 -1.38 1.64
N PRO A 144 25.47 -2.14 2.69
CA PRO A 144 26.27 -1.62 3.79
C PRO A 144 27.67 -1.19 3.27
N VAL A 145 28.13 -0.04 3.75
CA VAL A 145 29.46 0.48 3.46
C VAL A 145 30.27 0.47 4.75
N THR A 146 31.42 -0.19 4.74
CA THR A 146 32.35 -0.18 5.86
C THR A 146 33.44 0.84 5.63
N ARG A 147 33.64 1.74 6.59
CA ARG A 147 34.78 2.65 6.62
C ARG A 147 35.68 2.27 7.80
N ILE A 148 36.94 1.98 7.51
CA ILE A 148 37.96 1.67 8.50
C ILE A 148 38.81 2.91 8.70
N THR A 149 39.04 3.28 9.96
CA THR A 149 39.98 4.32 10.33
C THR A 149 41.00 3.71 11.27
N GLU A 150 42.25 3.73 10.86
CA GLU A 150 43.37 3.22 11.65
C GLU A 150 44.14 4.40 12.24
N VAL A 151 44.47 4.30 13.52
CA VAL A 151 45.26 5.30 14.22
C VAL A 151 46.36 4.58 15.02
N LEU A 152 47.61 4.95 14.75
CA LEU A 152 48.74 4.47 15.52
C LEU A 152 48.93 5.35 16.77
N LEU A 153 48.79 4.73 17.94
CA LEU A 153 48.99 5.41 19.23
C LEU A 153 50.36 5.06 19.78
N GLU A 154 51.18 6.10 19.94
CA GLU A 154 52.44 5.97 20.67
C GLU A 154 52.21 5.87 22.20
N ALA A 155 53.17 5.32 22.91
CA ALA A 155 53.08 5.20 24.35
C ALA A 155 52.88 6.54 25.06
N GLY A 156 51.84 6.62 25.92
CA GLY A 156 51.47 7.87 26.63
C GLY A 156 50.66 8.88 25.86
N LYS A 157 50.25 8.57 24.61
CA LYS A 157 49.36 9.44 23.80
C LYS A 157 47.93 8.94 23.90
N SER A 158 46.97 9.85 23.74
CA SER A 158 45.56 9.54 23.62
C SER A 158 45.02 10.06 22.29
N TRP A 159 44.06 9.36 21.72
CA TRP A 159 43.35 9.77 20.52
C TRP A 159 41.90 10.15 20.85
N ASN A 160 41.51 11.35 20.41
CA ASN A 160 40.15 11.80 20.45
C ASN A 160 39.72 12.11 19.01
N GLY A 161 39.06 11.16 18.37
CA GLY A 161 38.58 11.27 17.00
C GLY A 161 37.06 11.21 16.95
N VAL A 162 36.49 11.94 16.01
CA VAL A 162 35.07 11.84 15.66
C VAL A 162 34.93 10.83 14.54
N VAL A 163 34.22 9.75 14.77
CA VAL A 163 33.85 8.82 13.70
C VAL A 163 32.75 9.49 12.86
N ALA A 164 33.06 9.81 11.63
CA ALA A 164 32.08 10.37 10.70
C ALA A 164 30.99 9.33 10.43
N LYS A 165 29.75 9.69 10.74
CA LYS A 165 28.58 8.89 10.36
C LYS A 165 28.43 8.90 8.84
N VAL A 166 28.26 7.73 8.24
CA VAL A 166 28.12 7.55 6.79
C VAL A 166 26.77 6.91 6.50
N GLY A 167 26.05 7.42 5.51
CA GLY A 167 24.76 6.87 5.11
C GLY A 167 23.58 7.41 5.91
N VAL A 168 22.52 6.62 6.00
CA VAL A 168 21.24 6.99 6.63
C VAL A 168 21.39 7.11 8.15
N PRO A 169 20.95 8.20 8.79
CA PRO A 169 20.96 8.34 10.25
C PRO A 169 20.27 7.14 10.95
N GLY A 170 20.86 6.67 12.04
CA GLY A 170 20.31 5.54 12.80
C GLY A 170 20.72 4.15 12.32
N THR A 171 21.35 4.03 11.15
CA THR A 171 21.82 2.74 10.60
C THR A 171 23.32 2.49 10.82
N ASN A 172 24.03 3.44 11.43
CA ASN A 172 25.46 3.32 11.68
C ASN A 172 25.73 2.45 12.92
N VAL A 173 26.62 1.49 12.78
CA VAL A 173 27.16 0.66 13.86
C VAL A 173 28.67 0.87 13.88
N ALA A 174 29.21 1.26 15.03
CA ALA A 174 30.66 1.32 15.26
C ALA A 174 31.05 0.12 16.16
N THR A 175 32.08 -0.64 15.77
CA THR A 175 32.66 -1.77 16.50
C THR A 175 34.14 -1.55 16.73
#